data_734d2d9da4a2a3dcc9a0b500a06c358e
#
_entry.id   734d2d9da4a2a3dcc9a0b500a06c358e
#
_cell.length_a   1.000
_cell.length_b   1.000
_cell.length_c   1.000
_cell.angle_alpha   90.00
_cell.angle_beta   90.00
_cell.angle_gamma   90.00
#
_symmetry.space_group_name_H-M   'P 1'
#
loop_
_entity.id
_entity.type
_entity.pdbx_description
1 polymer ?
#
loop_
_entity_poly.entity_id
_entity_poly.type
_entity_poly.pdbx_seq_one_letter_code
_entity_poly.pdbx_strand_id
1 'polypeptide(L)'
;MRILGIDPGTGICGFGVIEVKQQNGRTTGRAKMIDNGVMTTRAHTPLQERLLDIYESLHEIIKLDQPDCVSIEKLFFTKNITTGISVAEARGVALLVCKQHNLPTFEYTPNEIKKTMTGYGSADKKQMQEMVKLHLGLTDVPKPDDAADALAAAITHSLMHLGE
;
A
#
# COMPACT_ATOMS: atom_id res chain seq x y z
N MET A 1 -13.71 -9.16 2.39
CA MET A 1 -13.34 -7.76 2.12
C MET A 1 -11.94 -7.72 1.56
N ARG A 2 -11.76 -6.98 0.48
CA ARG A 2 -10.44 -6.77 -0.17
C ARG A 2 -9.90 -5.39 0.17
N ILE A 3 -8.63 -5.32 0.53
CA ILE A 3 -7.94 -4.09 0.91
C ILE A 3 -6.77 -3.90 -0.06
N LEU A 4 -6.75 -2.75 -0.74
CA LEU A 4 -5.64 -2.32 -1.58
C LEU A 4 -4.69 -1.47 -0.73
N GLY A 5 -3.46 -1.93 -0.54
CA GLY A 5 -2.37 -1.13 0.01
C GLY A 5 -1.63 -0.39 -1.09
N ILE A 6 -1.22 0.84 -0.83
CA ILE A 6 -0.42 1.65 -1.75
C ILE A 6 0.77 2.25 -1.01
N ASP A 7 1.96 2.05 -1.56
CA ASP A 7 3.20 2.73 -1.19
C ASP A 7 3.55 3.74 -2.29
N PRO A 8 3.26 5.06 -2.08
CA PRO A 8 3.38 6.05 -3.14
C PRO A 8 4.83 6.36 -3.50
N GLY A 9 5.15 6.27 -4.78
CA GLY A 9 6.42 6.68 -5.34
C GLY A 9 6.27 7.14 -6.80
N THR A 10 7.09 8.08 -7.24
CA THR A 10 7.01 8.61 -8.61
C THR A 10 7.71 7.69 -9.61
N GLY A 11 8.84 7.09 -9.25
CA GLY A 11 9.57 6.15 -10.10
C GLY A 11 9.00 4.75 -10.01
N ILE A 12 8.71 4.34 -8.79
CA ILE A 12 8.14 3.05 -8.43
C ILE A 12 7.05 3.34 -7.41
N CYS A 13 5.84 2.92 -7.70
CA CYS A 13 4.71 2.98 -6.77
C CYS A 13 4.28 1.54 -6.47
N GLY A 14 4.41 1.11 -5.22
CA GLY A 14 4.03 -0.22 -4.77
C GLY A 14 2.52 -0.38 -4.64
N PHE A 15 2.01 -1.57 -4.97
CA PHE A 15 0.64 -1.96 -4.63
C PHE A 15 0.58 -3.39 -4.09
N GLY A 16 -0.41 -3.65 -3.25
CA GLY A 16 -0.67 -4.99 -2.75
C GLY A 16 -2.12 -5.14 -2.34
N VAL A 17 -2.76 -6.21 -2.80
CA VAL A 17 -4.16 -6.50 -2.49
C VAL A 17 -4.25 -7.73 -1.59
N ILE A 18 -4.91 -7.57 -0.47
CA ILE A 18 -5.20 -8.68 0.44
C ILE A 18 -6.71 -8.89 0.57
N GLU A 19 -7.09 -10.13 0.81
CA GLU A 19 -8.47 -10.49 1.17
C GLU A 19 -8.53 -10.95 2.62
N VAL A 20 -9.45 -10.39 3.39
CA VAL A 20 -9.72 -10.77 4.77
C VAL A 20 -11.14 -11.31 4.88
N LYS A 21 -11.32 -12.38 5.66
CA LYS A 21 -12.64 -12.88 6.01
C LYS A 21 -13.18 -12.06 7.19
N GLN A 22 -14.43 -11.66 7.10
CA GLN A 22 -15.14 -10.96 8.17
C GLN A 22 -16.29 -11.82 8.68
N GLN A 23 -16.44 -11.88 9.99
CA GLN A 23 -17.59 -12.48 10.66
C GLN A 23 -18.03 -11.54 11.80
N ASN A 24 -19.28 -11.09 11.74
CA ASN A 24 -19.84 -10.12 12.71
C ASN A 24 -19.01 -8.82 12.83
N GLY A 25 -18.49 -8.30 11.70
CA GLY A 25 -17.68 -7.08 11.66
C GLY A 25 -16.22 -7.23 12.10
N ARG A 26 -15.80 -8.45 12.49
CA ARG A 26 -14.41 -8.74 12.91
C ARG A 26 -13.67 -9.55 11.86
N THR A 27 -12.39 -9.29 11.72
CA THR A 27 -11.50 -10.11 10.89
C THR A 27 -11.33 -11.49 11.53
N THR A 28 -11.54 -12.53 10.76
CA THR A 28 -11.34 -13.93 11.20
C THR A 28 -10.34 -14.63 10.31
N GLY A 29 -9.39 -15.28 10.96
CA GLY A 29 -8.34 -16.02 10.26
C GLY A 29 -7.26 -15.14 9.65
N ARG A 30 -6.39 -15.76 8.85
CA ARG A 30 -5.26 -15.11 8.20
C ARG A 30 -5.73 -14.40 6.92
N ALA A 31 -5.20 -13.20 6.67
CA ALA A 31 -5.37 -12.51 5.40
C ALA A 31 -4.72 -13.33 4.26
N LYS A 32 -5.33 -13.30 3.08
CA LYS A 32 -4.80 -13.93 1.87
C LYS A 32 -4.31 -12.85 0.91
N MET A 33 -3.10 -12.98 0.41
CA MET A 33 -2.62 -12.15 -0.70
C MET A 33 -3.36 -12.52 -1.98
N ILE A 34 -3.92 -11.52 -2.65
CA ILE A 34 -4.63 -11.66 -3.92
C ILE A 34 -3.72 -11.25 -5.06
N ASP A 35 -3.13 -10.07 -4.97
CA ASP A 35 -2.19 -9.53 -5.95
C ASP A 35 -1.17 -8.62 -5.28
N ASN A 36 -0.02 -8.42 -5.92
CA ASN A 36 0.99 -7.46 -5.50
C ASN A 36 1.96 -7.15 -6.65
N GLY A 37 2.51 -5.97 -6.62
CA GLY A 37 3.47 -5.55 -7.63
C GLY A 37 3.86 -4.10 -7.51
N VAL A 38 4.36 -3.57 -8.62
CA VAL A 38 4.76 -2.16 -8.72
C VAL A 38 4.28 -1.56 -10.03
N MET A 39 3.84 -0.32 -9.96
CA MET A 39 3.65 0.56 -11.10
C MET A 39 4.97 1.31 -11.32
N THR A 40 5.65 1.04 -12.43
CA THR A 40 6.92 1.68 -12.78
C THR A 40 6.71 2.73 -13.84
N THR A 41 7.36 3.87 -13.69
CA THR A 41 7.36 4.94 -14.68
C THR A 41 8.74 5.08 -15.30
N ARG A 42 8.81 5.55 -16.54
CA ARG A 42 10.11 5.70 -17.25
C ARG A 42 10.93 6.81 -16.61
N ALA A 43 12.19 6.54 -16.28
CA ALA A 43 13.15 7.55 -15.86
C ALA A 43 13.34 8.59 -17.00
N HIS A 44 13.59 9.84 -16.63
CA HIS A 44 13.82 10.96 -17.55
C HIS A 44 12.63 11.36 -18.45
N THR A 45 11.43 10.84 -18.24
CA THR A 45 10.22 11.39 -18.85
C THR A 45 9.67 12.55 -17.99
N PRO A 46 8.93 13.50 -18.62
CA PRO A 46 8.28 14.57 -17.88
C PRO A 46 7.38 14.05 -16.75
N LEU A 47 7.32 14.76 -15.64
CA LEU A 47 6.58 14.34 -14.47
C LEU A 47 5.11 14.04 -14.76
N GLN A 48 4.46 14.89 -15.57
CA GLN A 48 3.05 14.71 -15.93
C GLN A 48 2.77 13.40 -16.67
N GLU A 49 3.70 12.91 -17.50
CA GLU A 49 3.58 11.60 -18.15
C GLU A 49 3.69 10.47 -17.14
N ARG A 50 4.63 10.59 -16.21
CA ARG A 50 4.79 9.61 -15.12
C ARG A 50 3.57 9.55 -14.20
N LEU A 51 2.95 10.70 -13.91
CA LEU A 51 1.71 10.77 -13.14
C LEU A 51 0.55 10.13 -13.90
N LEU A 52 0.50 10.28 -15.23
CA LEU A 52 -0.50 9.63 -16.08
C LEU A 52 -0.31 8.09 -16.07
N ASP A 53 0.93 7.60 -16.18
CA ASP A 53 1.23 6.16 -16.08
C ASP A 53 0.71 5.56 -14.76
N ILE A 54 0.93 6.26 -13.64
CA ILE A 54 0.42 5.85 -12.32
C ILE A 54 -1.11 5.86 -12.29
N TYR A 55 -1.72 6.93 -12.83
CA TYR A 55 -3.17 7.07 -12.90
C TYR A 55 -3.82 5.90 -13.66
N GLU A 56 -3.34 5.60 -14.86
CA GLU A 56 -3.88 4.54 -15.70
C GLU A 56 -3.68 3.16 -15.07
N SER A 57 -2.45 2.88 -14.58
CA SER A 57 -2.13 1.60 -13.94
C SER A 57 -3.01 1.35 -12.70
N LEU A 58 -3.21 2.37 -11.87
CA LEU A 58 -4.04 2.22 -10.67
C LEU A 58 -5.52 2.00 -11.00
N HIS A 59 -6.03 2.64 -12.06
CA HIS A 59 -7.37 2.37 -12.58
C HIS A 59 -7.53 0.91 -13.01
N GLU A 60 -6.54 0.34 -13.68
CA GLU A 60 -6.56 -1.06 -14.10
C GLU A 60 -6.53 -2.01 -12.91
N ILE A 61 -5.64 -1.78 -11.93
CA ILE A 61 -5.56 -2.58 -10.71
C ILE A 61 -6.91 -2.58 -9.96
N ILE A 62 -7.51 -1.40 -9.76
CA ILE A 62 -8.80 -1.30 -9.07
C ILE A 62 -9.92 -2.04 -9.82
N LYS A 63 -9.95 -1.95 -11.15
CA LYS A 63 -10.94 -2.67 -11.96
C LYS A 63 -10.76 -4.18 -11.91
N LEU A 64 -9.51 -4.65 -11.89
CA LEU A 64 -9.18 -6.08 -11.88
C LEU A 64 -9.45 -6.70 -10.51
N ASP A 65 -8.92 -6.08 -9.44
CA ASP A 65 -8.92 -6.66 -8.10
C ASP A 65 -10.16 -6.30 -7.30
N GLN A 66 -10.89 -5.25 -7.68
CA GLN A 66 -12.14 -4.80 -7.04
C GLN A 66 -12.01 -4.67 -5.51
N PRO A 67 -11.09 -3.81 -5.01
CA PRO A 67 -10.94 -3.61 -3.58
C PRO A 67 -12.17 -2.90 -2.98
N ASP A 68 -12.47 -3.20 -1.72
CA ASP A 68 -13.53 -2.53 -0.96
C ASP A 68 -13.06 -1.23 -0.33
N CYS A 69 -11.77 -1.13 -0.04
CA CYS A 69 -11.13 0.07 0.53
C CYS A 69 -9.64 0.12 0.22
N VAL A 70 -9.04 1.27 0.50
CA VAL A 70 -7.62 1.54 0.26
C VAL A 70 -6.91 1.94 1.55
N SER A 71 -5.71 1.42 1.73
CA SER A 71 -4.76 1.79 2.77
C SER A 71 -3.53 2.41 2.11
N ILE A 72 -3.19 3.65 2.44
CA ILE A 72 -2.06 4.37 1.84
C ILE A 72 -1.14 4.93 2.91
N GLU A 73 0.17 4.86 2.66
CA GLU A 73 1.15 5.45 3.57
C GLU A 73 1.09 6.99 3.52
N LYS A 74 1.11 7.61 4.72
CA LYS A 74 1.27 9.07 4.86
C LYS A 74 2.69 9.48 4.56
N LEU A 75 2.84 10.54 3.76
CA LEU A 75 4.14 11.13 3.53
C LEU A 75 4.65 11.88 4.76
N PHE A 76 5.90 11.60 5.12
CA PHE A 76 6.66 12.36 6.10
C PHE A 76 7.91 12.95 5.45
N PHE A 77 7.98 14.25 5.36
CA PHE A 77 9.16 14.95 4.84
C PHE A 77 10.24 15.01 5.92
N THR A 78 11.27 14.14 5.80
CA THR A 78 12.35 14.15 6.78
C THR A 78 13.65 14.79 6.32
N LYS A 79 14.08 14.66 5.05
CA LYS A 79 15.40 15.16 4.63
C LYS A 79 15.55 15.57 3.16
N ASN A 80 14.71 15.13 2.23
CA ASN A 80 14.86 15.45 0.81
C ASN A 80 13.55 16.01 0.23
N ILE A 81 13.44 17.33 0.23
CA ILE A 81 12.22 18.05 -0.18
C ILE A 81 11.90 17.80 -1.66
N THR A 82 12.91 17.78 -2.53
CA THR A 82 12.70 17.66 -3.99
C THR A 82 12.06 16.32 -4.36
N THR A 83 12.59 15.22 -3.83
CA THR A 83 12.00 13.89 -4.01
C THR A 83 10.64 13.79 -3.33
N GLY A 84 10.50 14.40 -2.17
CA GLY A 84 9.25 14.43 -1.42
C GLY A 84 8.10 15.11 -2.17
N ILE A 85 8.36 16.19 -2.93
CA ILE A 85 7.35 16.87 -3.74
C ILE A 85 6.80 15.93 -4.82
N SER A 86 7.65 15.29 -5.60
CA SER A 86 7.19 14.40 -6.67
C SER A 86 6.45 13.17 -6.14
N VAL A 87 6.84 12.65 -4.97
CA VAL A 87 6.10 11.57 -4.29
C VAL A 87 4.74 12.07 -3.78
N ALA A 88 4.66 13.32 -3.28
CA ALA A 88 3.38 13.92 -2.89
C ALA A 88 2.43 14.08 -4.06
N GLU A 89 2.94 14.45 -5.24
CA GLU A 89 2.15 14.55 -6.47
C GLU A 89 1.63 13.18 -6.93
N ALA A 90 2.47 12.16 -6.93
CA ALA A 90 2.06 10.77 -7.21
C ALA A 90 0.99 10.27 -6.22
N ARG A 91 1.17 10.57 -4.93
CA ARG A 91 0.18 10.25 -3.90
C ARG A 91 -1.14 10.99 -4.12
N GLY A 92 -1.10 12.26 -4.54
CA GLY A 92 -2.29 13.03 -4.89
C GLY A 92 -3.08 12.38 -6.04
N VAL A 93 -2.37 11.87 -7.06
CA VAL A 93 -2.98 11.10 -8.16
C VAL A 93 -3.63 9.83 -7.62
N ALA A 94 -2.95 9.07 -6.78
CA ALA A 94 -3.52 7.85 -6.18
C ALA A 94 -4.81 8.14 -5.39
N LEU A 95 -4.82 9.18 -4.56
CA LEU A 95 -6.02 9.61 -3.82
C LEU A 95 -7.18 10.01 -4.74
N LEU A 96 -6.88 10.70 -5.84
CA LEU A 96 -7.87 11.10 -6.84
C LEU A 96 -8.50 9.87 -7.50
N VAL A 97 -7.70 8.92 -7.94
CA VAL A 97 -8.19 7.67 -8.54
C VAL A 97 -9.07 6.90 -7.56
N CYS A 98 -8.63 6.73 -6.31
CA CYS A 98 -9.43 6.09 -5.27
C CYS A 98 -10.78 6.78 -5.08
N LYS A 99 -10.80 8.12 -5.07
CA LYS A 99 -12.03 8.90 -4.95
C LYS A 99 -12.95 8.73 -6.16
N GLN A 100 -12.41 8.68 -7.38
CA GLN A 100 -13.19 8.44 -8.61
C GLN A 100 -13.87 7.06 -8.60
N HIS A 101 -13.25 6.06 -7.97
CA HIS A 101 -13.84 4.74 -7.76
C HIS A 101 -14.73 4.64 -6.51
N ASN A 102 -14.96 5.75 -5.79
CA ASN A 102 -15.71 5.80 -4.53
C ASN A 102 -15.15 4.87 -3.43
N LEU A 103 -13.85 4.59 -3.45
CA LEU A 103 -13.19 3.75 -2.45
C LEU A 103 -12.89 4.55 -1.18
N PRO A 104 -13.35 4.09 -0.01
CA PRO A 104 -12.90 4.61 1.27
C PRO A 104 -11.38 4.49 1.37
N THR A 105 -10.70 5.56 1.76
CA THR A 105 -9.23 5.60 1.84
C THR A 105 -8.79 5.91 3.26
N PHE A 106 -7.93 5.06 3.80
CA PHE A 106 -7.37 5.14 5.14
C PHE A 106 -5.85 5.39 5.06
N GLU A 107 -5.37 6.25 5.94
CA GLU A 107 -3.98 6.72 5.89
C GLU A 107 -3.24 6.37 7.17
N TYR A 108 -2.05 5.80 7.03
CA TYR A 108 -1.19 5.41 8.14
C TYR A 108 0.21 6.01 8.01
N THR A 109 0.76 6.48 9.10
CA THR A 109 2.16 6.92 9.16
C THR A 109 3.11 5.72 9.10
N PRO A 110 4.35 5.90 8.62
CA PRO A 110 5.37 4.85 8.67
C PRO A 110 5.54 4.21 10.05
N ASN A 111 5.42 5.03 11.10
CA ASN A 111 5.55 4.57 12.48
C ASN A 111 4.34 3.72 12.93
N GLU A 112 3.12 4.10 12.54
CA GLU A 112 1.92 3.30 12.80
C GLU A 112 2.00 1.94 12.10
N ILE A 113 2.42 1.93 10.83
CA ILE A 113 2.63 0.69 10.07
C ILE A 113 3.63 -0.21 10.79
N LYS A 114 4.83 0.30 11.12
CA LYS A 114 5.86 -0.47 11.82
C LYS A 114 5.35 -1.01 13.17
N LYS A 115 4.70 -0.15 13.95
CA LYS A 115 4.19 -0.50 15.28
C LYS A 115 3.11 -1.58 15.22
N THR A 116 2.19 -1.46 14.27
CA THR A 116 1.12 -2.45 14.06
C THR A 116 1.68 -3.79 13.60
N MET A 117 2.63 -3.77 12.67
CA MET A 117 3.21 -4.99 12.10
C MET A 117 4.13 -5.74 13.08
N THR A 118 4.90 -5.02 13.90
CA THR A 118 5.99 -5.62 14.71
C THR A 118 5.86 -5.43 16.21
N GLY A 119 4.92 -4.59 16.66
CA GLY A 119 4.79 -4.17 18.06
C GLY A 119 5.67 -2.98 18.47
N TYR A 120 6.62 -2.54 17.61
CA TYR A 120 7.53 -1.43 17.89
C TYR A 120 7.86 -0.61 16.63
N GLY A 121 8.10 0.72 16.80
CA GLY A 121 8.26 1.65 15.68
C GLY A 121 9.66 1.69 15.05
N SER A 122 10.66 1.00 15.61
CA SER A 122 12.05 1.01 15.15
C SER A 122 12.43 -0.18 14.26
N ALA A 123 11.43 -0.94 13.78
CA ALA A 123 11.67 -2.08 12.90
C ALA A 123 12.41 -1.68 11.62
N ASP A 124 13.39 -2.47 11.25
CA ASP A 124 14.10 -2.32 10.00
C ASP A 124 13.32 -2.93 8.81
N LYS A 125 13.79 -2.69 7.60
CA LYS A 125 13.12 -3.15 6.37
C LYS A 125 13.00 -4.67 6.32
N LYS A 126 14.03 -5.39 6.73
CA LYS A 126 14.03 -6.86 6.71
C LYS A 126 13.00 -7.43 7.69
N GLN A 127 12.92 -6.84 8.88
CA GLN A 127 11.91 -7.23 9.89
C GLN A 127 10.49 -6.98 9.37
N MET A 128 10.25 -5.84 8.72
CA MET A 128 8.95 -5.55 8.10
C MET A 128 8.57 -6.58 7.03
N GLN A 129 9.49 -6.93 6.15
CA GLN A 129 9.27 -7.93 5.10
C GLN A 129 8.98 -9.33 5.67
N GLU A 130 9.69 -9.75 6.72
CA GLU A 130 9.42 -11.02 7.40
C GLU A 130 8.03 -11.00 8.06
N MET A 131 7.60 -9.87 8.61
CA MET A 131 6.25 -9.75 9.18
C MET A 131 5.16 -9.81 8.11
N VAL A 132 5.35 -9.20 6.94
CA VAL A 132 4.43 -9.35 5.80
C VAL A 132 4.29 -10.83 5.41
N LYS A 133 5.41 -11.52 5.25
CA LYS A 133 5.45 -12.96 4.96
C LYS A 133 4.69 -13.77 6.02
N LEU A 134 4.91 -13.48 7.30
CA LEU A 134 4.26 -14.17 8.42
C LEU A 134 2.74 -13.93 8.43
N HIS A 135 2.30 -12.67 8.33
CA HIS A 135 0.88 -12.32 8.36
C HIS A 135 0.09 -12.94 7.21
N LEU A 136 0.69 -13.02 6.03
CA LEU A 136 0.06 -13.61 4.84
C LEU A 136 0.31 -15.12 4.70
N GLY A 137 1.20 -15.70 5.52
CA GLY A 137 1.55 -17.13 5.46
C GLY A 137 2.24 -17.54 4.17
N LEU A 138 3.08 -16.67 3.65
CA LEU A 138 3.84 -16.92 2.43
C LEU A 138 5.08 -17.77 2.71
N THR A 139 5.57 -18.47 1.71
CA THR A 139 6.86 -19.20 1.75
C THR A 139 8.04 -18.26 1.67
N ASP A 140 7.89 -17.18 0.88
CA ASP A 140 8.94 -16.22 0.59
C ASP A 140 8.45 -14.78 0.83
N VAL A 141 9.40 -13.88 1.05
CA VAL A 141 9.13 -12.44 1.16
C VAL A 141 8.64 -11.92 -0.19
N PRO A 142 7.51 -11.19 -0.24
CA PRO A 142 7.03 -10.57 -1.48
C PRO A 142 8.07 -9.64 -2.10
N LYS A 143 8.16 -9.66 -3.42
CA LYS A 143 9.04 -8.80 -4.20
C LYS A 143 8.27 -8.11 -5.33
N PRO A 144 8.72 -6.93 -5.78
CA PRO A 144 9.82 -6.14 -5.20
C PRO A 144 9.48 -5.52 -3.84
N ASP A 145 10.47 -4.86 -3.22
CA ASP A 145 10.36 -4.31 -1.86
C ASP A 145 9.15 -3.36 -1.68
N ASP A 146 8.91 -2.49 -2.67
CA ASP A 146 7.79 -1.53 -2.65
C ASP A 146 6.42 -2.24 -2.62
N ALA A 147 6.32 -3.43 -3.23
CA ALA A 147 5.11 -4.27 -3.13
C ALA A 147 4.93 -4.82 -1.71
N ALA A 148 6.01 -5.19 -1.03
CA ALA A 148 5.96 -5.63 0.36
C ALA A 148 5.56 -4.48 1.30
N ASP A 149 6.05 -3.26 1.05
CA ASP A 149 5.69 -2.06 1.82
C ASP A 149 4.18 -1.71 1.62
N ALA A 150 3.66 -1.83 0.40
CA ALA A 150 2.24 -1.67 0.12
C ALA A 150 1.37 -2.75 0.79
N LEU A 151 1.81 -4.02 0.78
CA LEU A 151 1.13 -5.09 1.52
C LEU A 151 1.13 -4.83 3.04
N ALA A 152 2.22 -4.28 3.59
CA ALA A 152 2.27 -3.89 5.01
C ALA A 152 1.21 -2.83 5.35
N ALA A 153 0.98 -1.85 4.46
CA ALA A 153 -0.08 -0.87 4.63
C ALA A 153 -1.48 -1.53 4.63
N ALA A 154 -1.74 -2.47 3.71
CA ALA A 154 -3.01 -3.19 3.67
C ALA A 154 -3.25 -4.05 4.92
N ILE A 155 -2.21 -4.77 5.39
CA ILE A 155 -2.27 -5.57 6.62
C ILE A 155 -2.52 -4.66 7.83
N THR A 156 -1.85 -3.52 7.91
CA THR A 156 -2.05 -2.54 8.98
C THR A 156 -3.51 -2.14 9.10
N HIS A 157 -4.15 -1.81 7.98
CA HIS A 157 -5.58 -1.48 8.00
C HIS A 157 -6.43 -2.65 8.52
N SER A 158 -6.14 -3.86 8.08
CA SER A 158 -6.88 -5.05 8.51
C SER A 158 -6.78 -5.33 10.01
N LEU A 159 -5.64 -4.99 10.62
CA LEU A 159 -5.40 -5.20 12.05
C LEU A 159 -5.96 -4.07 12.92
N MET A 160 -5.91 -2.82 12.45
CA MET A 160 -6.34 -1.64 13.21
C MET A 160 -7.85 -1.40 13.19
N HIS A 161 -8.52 -1.68 12.07
CA HIS A 161 -9.95 -1.35 11.90
C HIS A 161 -10.89 -2.56 11.92
N LEU A 162 -10.33 -3.75 11.81
CA LEU A 162 -11.13 -4.96 11.70
C LEU A 162 -10.83 -5.96 12.83
N GLY A 163 -9.92 -5.59 13.72
CA GLY A 163 -9.47 -6.41 14.87
C GLY A 163 -10.20 -6.12 16.19
N GLU A 164 -11.09 -5.12 16.22
CA GLU A 164 -11.87 -4.74 17.41
C GLU A 164 -13.25 -5.40 17.50
#